data_81cea2caec8e167be0286f8e8a1c929d
#
_entry.id   81cea2caec8e167be0286f8e8a1c929d
#
_cell.length_a   1.000
_cell.length_b   1.000
_cell.length_c   1.000
_cell.angle_alpha   90.00
_cell.angle_beta   90.00
_cell.angle_gamma   90.00
#
_symmetry.space_group_name_H-M   'P 1'
#
loop_
_entity.id
_entity.type
_entity.pdbx_description
1 polymer ?
#
loop_
_entity_poly.entity_id
_entity_poly.type
_entity_poly.pdbx_seq_one_letter_code
_entity_poly.pdbx_strand_id
1 'polypeptide(L)'
;AVVKARVTKYNLGAAALPKMGANGRSLRRVLVVGQVEDDASVRLGTSTVSTNLGLLTVAANAHPGAEIIYKPHPDVEAGLRPGAIVPEDLQNLASVVASHADPLALIEACDEVWTMTSLLGFEALLRGKPVVCLGAPFYAGWGLTRDLGPVPDRRRRAPDGHPLPRPDLIHLVHAVLISYPRYFDPVSRRPCPPEVVVVRLAHGPLPVPSLRLRLLAKLQGIFA
;
A
#
# COMPACT_ATOMS: atom_id res chain seq x y z
N ALA A 1 -4.88 -10.48 -14.64
CA ALA A 1 -3.82 -11.46 -14.25
C ALA A 1 -3.39 -11.25 -12.81
N VAL A 2 -2.79 -10.09 -12.40
CA VAL A 2 -2.22 -9.81 -11.06
C VAL A 2 -3.22 -10.08 -9.92
N VAL A 3 -4.45 -9.54 -10.01
CA VAL A 3 -5.51 -9.74 -9.01
C VAL A 3 -5.89 -11.21 -8.88
N LYS A 4 -6.13 -11.89 -10.02
CA LYS A 4 -6.49 -13.32 -10.04
C LYS A 4 -5.39 -14.22 -9.48
N ALA A 5 -4.14 -13.87 -9.72
CA ALA A 5 -2.97 -14.58 -9.21
C ALA A 5 -2.61 -14.21 -7.75
N ARG A 6 -3.34 -13.26 -7.13
CA ARG A 6 -3.08 -12.76 -5.77
C ARG A 6 -1.64 -12.28 -5.54
N VAL A 7 -0.98 -11.80 -6.60
CA VAL A 7 0.38 -11.28 -6.50
C VAL A 7 0.38 -9.92 -5.81
N THR A 8 1.27 -9.74 -4.85
CA THR A 8 1.44 -8.52 -4.05
C THR A 8 2.92 -8.16 -3.93
N LYS A 9 3.22 -6.98 -3.41
CA LYS A 9 4.59 -6.54 -3.12
C LYS A 9 5.34 -7.55 -2.23
N TYR A 10 4.68 -8.15 -1.25
CA TYR A 10 5.34 -8.97 -0.25
C TYR A 10 5.16 -10.48 -0.47
N ASN A 11 4.12 -10.91 -1.18
CA ASN A 11 3.76 -12.32 -1.40
C ASN A 11 3.89 -13.19 -0.14
N LEU A 12 3.52 -12.61 1.00
CA LEU A 12 3.49 -13.30 2.27
C LEU A 12 2.34 -14.31 2.22
N GLY A 13 2.61 -15.55 2.62
CA GLY A 13 1.58 -16.60 2.69
C GLY A 13 0.39 -16.16 3.55
N ALA A 14 -0.76 -16.78 3.33
CA ALA A 14 -2.02 -16.43 3.98
C ALA A 14 -1.89 -16.48 5.51
N ALA A 15 -1.72 -15.32 6.14
CA ALA A 15 -1.92 -15.18 7.57
C ALA A 15 -3.42 -15.00 7.86
N ALA A 16 -3.87 -15.53 8.97
CA ALA A 16 -5.28 -15.44 9.36
C ALA A 16 -5.72 -13.98 9.52
N LEU A 17 -6.92 -13.68 9.05
CA LEU A 17 -7.54 -12.39 9.37
C LEU A 17 -7.79 -12.28 10.87
N PRO A 18 -7.58 -11.11 11.49
CA PRO A 18 -8.00 -10.87 12.85
C PRO A 18 -9.53 -11.02 12.95
N LYS A 19 -10.03 -11.34 14.13
CA LYS A 19 -11.48 -11.36 14.37
C LYS A 19 -12.03 -9.95 14.17
N MET A 20 -12.85 -9.78 13.15
CA MET A 20 -13.52 -8.53 12.81
C MET A 20 -15.00 -8.64 13.16
N GLY A 21 -15.57 -7.58 13.78
CA GLY A 21 -17.02 -7.44 13.97
C GLY A 21 -17.68 -8.47 14.86
N ALA A 22 -17.50 -8.38 16.18
CA ALA A 22 -18.08 -9.33 17.15
C ALA A 22 -19.60 -9.19 17.38
N ASN A 23 -20.28 -8.15 16.86
CA ASN A 23 -21.61 -7.75 17.35
C ASN A 23 -22.75 -7.86 16.34
N GLY A 24 -22.65 -8.69 15.30
CA GLY A 24 -23.77 -9.00 14.40
C GLY A 24 -24.29 -7.81 13.54
N ARG A 25 -23.75 -6.60 13.70
CA ARG A 25 -24.02 -5.44 12.85
C ARG A 25 -23.01 -5.40 11.71
N SER A 26 -23.50 -5.22 10.49
CA SER A 26 -22.66 -4.93 9.33
C SER A 26 -22.13 -3.49 9.49
N LEU A 27 -21.02 -3.32 10.21
CA LEU A 27 -20.34 -2.03 10.34
C LEU A 27 -19.51 -1.81 9.09
N ARG A 28 -19.44 -0.53 8.65
CA ARG A 28 -18.48 -0.12 7.62
C ARG A 28 -17.07 -0.37 8.14
N ARG A 29 -16.23 -1.00 7.33
CA ARG A 29 -14.84 -1.34 7.67
C ARG A 29 -13.88 -0.46 6.91
N VAL A 30 -13.03 0.23 7.63
CA VAL A 30 -12.02 1.14 7.08
C VAL A 30 -10.64 0.60 7.40
N LEU A 31 -9.88 0.25 6.37
CA LEU A 31 -8.49 -0.19 6.51
C LEU A 31 -7.55 1.01 6.48
N VAL A 32 -6.81 1.23 7.55
CA VAL A 32 -5.78 2.24 7.67
C VAL A 32 -4.40 1.59 7.56
N VAL A 33 -3.63 1.97 6.54
CA VAL A 33 -2.36 1.31 6.21
C VAL A 33 -1.20 2.11 6.76
N GLY A 34 -0.56 1.57 7.80
CA GLY A 34 0.67 2.12 8.37
C GLY A 34 1.86 1.98 7.43
N GLN A 35 2.81 2.90 7.56
CA GLN A 35 4.02 2.99 6.75
C GLN A 35 5.24 3.25 7.62
N VAL A 36 6.42 3.08 7.03
CA VAL A 36 7.68 3.53 7.64
C VAL A 36 7.76 5.05 7.51
N GLU A 37 7.76 5.79 8.62
CA GLU A 37 7.62 7.25 8.62
C GLU A 37 8.84 8.00 8.05
N ASP A 38 10.03 7.42 8.15
CA ASP A 38 11.25 7.98 7.57
C ASP A 38 11.50 7.52 6.12
N ASP A 39 10.59 6.78 5.49
CA ASP A 39 10.67 6.43 4.08
C ASP A 39 10.56 7.68 3.19
N ALA A 40 11.35 7.72 2.12
CA ALA A 40 11.36 8.84 1.19
C ALA A 40 9.97 9.12 0.58
N SER A 41 9.16 8.10 0.36
CA SER A 41 7.80 8.26 -0.16
C SER A 41 6.88 9.00 0.81
N VAL A 42 7.04 8.80 2.11
CA VAL A 42 6.31 9.53 3.15
C VAL A 42 6.88 10.94 3.28
N ARG A 43 8.20 11.07 3.49
CA ARG A 43 8.87 12.37 3.70
C ARG A 43 8.68 13.36 2.55
N LEU A 44 8.67 12.89 1.31
CA LEU A 44 8.57 13.73 0.11
C LEU A 44 7.17 13.75 -0.51
N GLY A 45 6.33 12.76 -0.16
CA GLY A 45 5.01 12.59 -0.73
C GLY A 45 3.88 13.05 0.17
N THR A 46 4.17 13.53 1.38
CA THR A 46 3.16 14.05 2.33
C THR A 46 3.43 15.52 2.68
N SER A 47 2.48 16.16 3.34
CA SER A 47 2.62 17.52 3.88
C SER A 47 2.05 17.62 5.29
N THR A 48 0.73 17.70 5.45
CA THR A 48 0.05 17.92 6.72
C THR A 48 0.04 16.67 7.58
N VAL A 49 -0.14 15.50 6.97
CA VAL A 49 -0.16 14.20 7.66
C VAL A 49 1.00 13.36 7.15
N SER A 50 2.00 13.17 8.00
CA SER A 50 3.24 12.43 7.70
C SER A 50 3.54 11.31 8.71
N THR A 51 2.63 11.05 9.65
CA THR A 51 2.77 10.02 10.69
C THR A 51 1.61 9.03 10.65
N ASN A 52 1.86 7.82 11.12
CA ASN A 52 0.84 6.78 11.22
C ASN A 52 -0.26 7.15 12.21
N LEU A 53 0.10 7.77 13.33
CA LEU A 53 -0.87 8.30 14.29
C LEU A 53 -1.76 9.37 13.65
N GLY A 54 -1.17 10.31 12.91
CA GLY A 54 -1.94 11.35 12.20
C GLY A 54 -2.89 10.75 11.17
N LEU A 55 -2.44 9.77 10.37
CA LEU A 55 -3.28 9.06 9.41
C LEU A 55 -4.46 8.35 10.11
N LEU A 56 -4.17 7.61 11.19
CA LEU A 56 -5.18 6.87 11.96
C LEU A 56 -6.21 7.82 12.58
N THR A 57 -5.75 8.92 13.17
CA THR A 57 -6.62 9.95 13.77
C THR A 57 -7.58 10.55 12.75
N VAL A 58 -7.07 10.94 11.58
CA VAL A 58 -7.92 11.53 10.52
C VAL A 58 -8.94 10.52 9.99
N ALA A 59 -8.53 9.27 9.81
CA ALA A 59 -9.43 8.21 9.35
C ALA A 59 -10.53 7.88 10.38
N ALA A 60 -10.17 7.76 11.66
CA ALA A 60 -11.12 7.49 12.75
C ALA A 60 -12.15 8.62 12.90
N ASN A 61 -11.69 9.88 12.87
CA ASN A 61 -12.57 11.05 12.96
C ASN A 61 -13.51 11.19 11.74
N ALA A 62 -13.07 10.76 10.56
CA ALA A 62 -13.90 10.78 9.35
C ALA A 62 -14.98 9.69 9.34
N HIS A 63 -14.87 8.67 10.19
CA HIS A 63 -15.76 7.50 10.21
C HIS A 63 -16.25 7.16 11.61
N PRO A 64 -16.99 8.05 12.30
CA PRO A 64 -17.54 7.75 13.61
C PRO A 64 -18.48 6.54 13.53
N GLY A 65 -18.22 5.52 14.35
CA GLY A 65 -19.01 4.28 14.40
C GLY A 65 -18.63 3.22 13.37
N ALA A 66 -17.62 3.44 12.53
CA ALA A 66 -17.05 2.40 11.68
C ALA A 66 -16.07 1.50 12.47
N GLU A 67 -15.83 0.31 11.95
CA GLU A 67 -14.75 -0.57 12.41
C GLU A 67 -13.43 -0.11 11.75
N ILE A 68 -12.58 0.55 12.52
CA ILE A 68 -11.26 1.01 12.07
C ILE A 68 -10.24 -0.10 12.26
N ILE A 69 -9.67 -0.57 11.17
CA ILE A 69 -8.67 -1.64 11.16
C ILE A 69 -7.32 -1.03 10.81
N TYR A 70 -6.41 -1.01 11.76
CA TYR A 70 -5.06 -0.51 11.55
C TYR A 70 -4.11 -1.66 11.20
N LYS A 71 -3.45 -1.56 10.04
CA LYS A 71 -2.40 -2.50 9.59
C LYS A 71 -1.04 -1.82 9.68
N PRO A 72 -0.23 -2.11 10.70
CA PRO A 72 1.13 -1.59 10.77
C PRO A 72 2.02 -2.13 9.66
N HIS A 73 3.08 -1.40 9.33
CA HIS A 73 4.09 -1.87 8.36
C HIS A 73 4.94 -2.99 8.98
N PRO A 74 5.30 -4.06 8.23
CA PRO A 74 6.08 -5.17 8.79
C PRO A 74 7.39 -4.78 9.46
N ASP A 75 8.14 -3.82 8.89
CA ASP A 75 9.41 -3.36 9.48
C ASP A 75 9.20 -2.54 10.76
N VAL A 76 8.04 -1.88 10.89
CA VAL A 76 7.65 -1.17 12.13
C VAL A 76 7.21 -2.17 13.18
N GLU A 77 6.43 -3.19 12.81
CA GLU A 77 6.05 -4.30 13.69
C GLU A 77 7.27 -5.04 14.26
N ALA A 78 8.29 -5.23 13.43
CA ALA A 78 9.55 -5.86 13.81
C ALA A 78 10.49 -4.93 14.62
N GLY A 79 10.10 -3.67 14.87
CA GLY A 79 10.94 -2.68 15.56
C GLY A 79 12.18 -2.23 14.77
N LEU A 80 12.23 -2.48 13.47
CA LEU A 80 13.38 -2.18 12.61
C LEU A 80 13.35 -0.74 12.09
N ARG A 81 12.18 -0.12 12.01
CA ARG A 81 11.97 1.20 11.42
C ARG A 81 10.97 2.03 12.25
N PRO A 82 11.05 3.37 12.19
CA PRO A 82 10.14 4.25 12.92
C PRO A 82 8.71 4.23 12.35
N GLY A 83 7.73 4.55 13.22
CA GLY A 83 6.32 4.63 12.86
C GLY A 83 5.40 3.82 13.78
N ALA A 84 5.91 3.31 14.90
CA ALA A 84 5.08 2.66 15.91
C ALA A 84 4.15 3.68 16.57
N ILE A 85 2.88 3.29 16.74
CA ILE A 85 1.89 4.04 17.51
C ILE A 85 1.85 3.44 18.91
N VAL A 86 1.80 4.29 19.94
CA VAL A 86 1.74 3.82 21.33
C VAL A 86 0.42 3.07 21.59
N PRO A 87 0.42 2.04 22.45
CA PRO A 87 -0.76 1.20 22.68
C PRO A 87 -2.02 1.96 23.10
N GLU A 88 -1.88 3.01 23.87
CA GLU A 88 -2.99 3.84 24.34
C GLU A 88 -3.72 4.51 23.16
N ASP A 89 -2.98 5.12 22.24
CA ASP A 89 -3.56 5.75 21.03
C ASP A 89 -4.21 4.71 20.10
N LEU A 90 -3.59 3.52 19.96
CA LEU A 90 -4.17 2.43 19.19
C LEU A 90 -5.52 1.97 19.77
N GLN A 91 -5.61 1.80 21.11
CA GLN A 91 -6.84 1.39 21.76
C GLN A 91 -7.97 2.42 21.61
N ASN A 92 -7.62 3.71 21.57
CA ASN A 92 -8.59 4.79 21.44
C ASN A 92 -9.09 4.98 19.99
N LEU A 93 -8.26 4.67 18.99
CA LEU A 93 -8.53 5.02 17.58
C LEU A 93 -8.83 3.80 16.70
N ALA A 94 -8.26 2.64 16.97
CA ALA A 94 -8.43 1.43 16.16
C ALA A 94 -9.32 0.41 16.87
N SER A 95 -10.32 -0.10 16.15
CA SER A 95 -11.14 -1.23 16.61
C SER A 95 -10.35 -2.54 16.59
N VAL A 96 -9.44 -2.67 15.61
CA VAL A 96 -8.61 -3.85 15.38
C VAL A 96 -7.21 -3.43 14.94
N VAL A 97 -6.19 -4.02 15.56
CA VAL A 97 -4.80 -3.92 15.07
C VAL A 97 -4.46 -5.22 14.35
N ALA A 98 -4.30 -5.15 13.03
CA ALA A 98 -4.11 -6.29 12.16
C ALA A 98 -2.61 -6.63 11.98
N SER A 99 -1.94 -6.94 13.09
CA SER A 99 -0.53 -7.36 13.08
C SER A 99 -0.35 -8.68 12.33
N HIS A 100 0.72 -8.75 11.52
CA HIS A 100 1.07 -9.92 10.70
C HIS A 100 -0.02 -10.44 9.76
N ALA A 101 -1.14 -9.71 9.58
CA ALA A 101 -2.23 -10.13 8.73
C ALA A 101 -1.88 -10.00 7.24
N ASP A 102 -2.48 -10.87 6.40
CA ASP A 102 -2.39 -10.78 4.95
C ASP A 102 -3.03 -9.48 4.45
N PRO A 103 -2.26 -8.57 3.82
CA PRO A 103 -2.79 -7.29 3.36
C PRO A 103 -3.87 -7.43 2.30
N LEU A 104 -3.81 -8.45 1.44
CA LEU A 104 -4.85 -8.68 0.42
C LEU A 104 -6.16 -9.11 1.05
N ALA A 105 -6.11 -10.02 2.01
CA ALA A 105 -7.31 -10.46 2.72
C ALA A 105 -7.96 -9.29 3.48
N LEU A 106 -7.16 -8.39 4.07
CA LEU A 106 -7.67 -7.17 4.70
C LEU A 106 -8.34 -6.23 3.68
N ILE A 107 -7.72 -5.97 2.53
CA ILE A 107 -8.30 -5.17 1.46
C ILE A 107 -9.64 -5.77 1.01
N GLU A 108 -9.71 -7.08 0.81
CA GLU A 108 -10.93 -7.78 0.38
C GLU A 108 -12.05 -7.65 1.43
N ALA A 109 -11.70 -7.70 2.71
CA ALA A 109 -12.63 -7.65 3.84
C ALA A 109 -13.11 -6.24 4.22
N CYS A 110 -12.44 -5.19 3.75
CA CYS A 110 -12.76 -3.81 4.07
C CYS A 110 -13.55 -3.12 2.95
N ASP A 111 -14.26 -2.04 3.31
CA ASP A 111 -15.08 -1.25 2.37
C ASP A 111 -14.26 -0.10 1.77
N GLU A 112 -13.24 0.39 2.46
CA GLU A 112 -12.43 1.53 2.07
C GLU A 112 -11.00 1.41 2.63
N VAL A 113 -10.01 1.95 1.91
CA VAL A 113 -8.60 1.93 2.30
C VAL A 113 -8.05 3.35 2.42
N TRP A 114 -7.43 3.65 3.55
CA TRP A 114 -6.77 4.92 3.84
C TRP A 114 -5.27 4.75 3.94
N THR A 115 -4.52 5.63 3.30
CA THR A 115 -3.06 5.57 3.28
C THR A 115 -2.44 6.95 3.05
N MET A 116 -1.19 7.10 3.38
CA MET A 116 -0.40 8.25 2.92
C MET A 116 0.07 8.00 1.49
N THR A 117 1.02 7.09 1.28
CA THR A 117 1.68 6.85 -0.02
C THR A 117 1.87 5.37 -0.34
N SER A 118 1.29 4.46 0.46
CA SER A 118 1.54 3.02 0.35
C SER A 118 1.08 2.42 -0.99
N LEU A 119 1.85 1.47 -1.50
CA LEU A 119 1.48 0.65 -2.65
C LEU A 119 0.20 -0.15 -2.41
N LEU A 120 -0.15 -0.45 -1.17
CA LEU A 120 -1.42 -1.14 -0.83
C LEU A 120 -2.65 -0.35 -1.30
N GLY A 121 -2.58 0.97 -1.40
CA GLY A 121 -3.64 1.78 -2.01
C GLY A 121 -3.82 1.46 -3.50
N PHE A 122 -2.75 1.26 -4.26
CA PHE A 122 -2.86 0.80 -5.64
C PHE A 122 -3.40 -0.62 -5.74
N GLU A 123 -2.97 -1.52 -4.87
CA GLU A 123 -3.49 -2.90 -4.80
C GLU A 123 -4.99 -2.94 -4.45
N ALA A 124 -5.46 -1.98 -3.65
CA ALA A 124 -6.88 -1.77 -3.34
C ALA A 124 -7.66 -1.26 -4.56
N LEU A 125 -7.14 -0.27 -5.29
CA LEU A 125 -7.74 0.20 -6.55
C LEU A 125 -7.91 -0.93 -7.56
N LEU A 126 -6.90 -1.80 -7.72
CA LEU A 126 -6.97 -2.98 -8.60
C LEU A 126 -8.10 -3.94 -8.22
N ARG A 127 -8.58 -3.90 -6.98
CA ARG A 127 -9.68 -4.71 -6.45
C ARG A 127 -11.01 -3.96 -6.35
N GLY A 128 -11.07 -2.78 -6.96
CA GLY A 128 -12.28 -1.95 -6.99
C GLY A 128 -12.64 -1.33 -5.64
N LYS A 129 -11.69 -1.24 -4.69
CA LYS A 129 -11.93 -0.60 -3.40
C LYS A 129 -11.70 0.90 -3.49
N PRO A 130 -12.58 1.72 -2.88
CA PRO A 130 -12.33 3.14 -2.67
C PRO A 130 -11.03 3.36 -1.89
N VAL A 131 -10.24 4.35 -2.32
CA VAL A 131 -8.96 4.68 -1.68
C VAL A 131 -8.89 6.16 -1.37
N VAL A 132 -8.50 6.47 -0.14
CA VAL A 132 -8.24 7.84 0.34
C VAL A 132 -6.74 8.01 0.56
N CYS A 133 -6.17 9.05 -0.05
CA CYS A 133 -4.75 9.37 0.04
C CYS A 133 -4.53 10.67 0.80
N LEU A 134 -3.72 10.63 1.87
CA LEU A 134 -3.28 11.81 2.62
C LEU A 134 -1.90 12.31 2.15
N GLY A 135 -1.30 11.62 1.20
CA GLY A 135 -0.10 12.00 0.47
C GLY A 135 -0.32 11.90 -1.03
N ALA A 136 0.77 11.95 -1.79
CA ALA A 136 0.76 11.96 -3.26
C ALA A 136 1.45 10.72 -3.87
N PRO A 137 0.98 9.48 -3.61
CA PRO A 137 1.50 8.31 -4.30
C PRO A 137 1.28 8.43 -5.82
N PHE A 138 1.95 7.60 -6.60
CA PHE A 138 1.90 7.70 -8.07
C PHE A 138 0.48 7.57 -8.65
N TYR A 139 -0.43 6.93 -7.94
CA TYR A 139 -1.82 6.70 -8.35
C TYR A 139 -2.80 7.79 -7.87
N ALA A 140 -2.38 8.74 -7.01
CA ALA A 140 -3.18 9.88 -6.57
C ALA A 140 -3.19 11.02 -7.61
N GLY A 141 -4.23 11.84 -7.61
CA GLY A 141 -4.35 13.04 -8.44
C GLY A 141 -4.93 12.80 -9.84
N TRP A 142 -5.27 11.57 -10.17
CA TRP A 142 -5.82 11.20 -11.48
C TRP A 142 -7.34 11.07 -11.48
N GLY A 143 -8.00 11.29 -10.34
CA GLY A 143 -9.45 11.13 -10.18
C GLY A 143 -9.88 9.69 -9.86
N LEU A 144 -8.92 8.80 -9.57
CA LEU A 144 -9.15 7.41 -9.17
C LEU A 144 -9.22 7.23 -7.65
N THR A 145 -8.77 8.22 -6.91
CA THR A 145 -8.69 8.27 -5.44
C THR A 145 -9.37 9.52 -4.90
N ARG A 146 -9.76 9.49 -3.64
CA ARG A 146 -10.09 10.68 -2.88
C ARG A 146 -8.80 11.24 -2.29
N ASP A 147 -8.34 12.36 -2.83
CA ASP A 147 -7.06 12.96 -2.45
C ASP A 147 -7.29 14.05 -1.40
N LEU A 148 -6.85 13.81 -0.16
CA LEU A 148 -6.87 14.75 0.95
C LEU A 148 -5.48 15.38 1.18
N GLY A 149 -4.44 14.80 0.58
CA GLY A 149 -3.08 15.30 0.59
C GLY A 149 -2.74 16.18 -0.63
N PRO A 150 -1.53 16.71 -0.68
CA PRO A 150 -1.07 17.55 -1.78
C PRO A 150 -0.87 16.71 -3.04
N VAL A 151 -1.55 17.10 -4.12
CA VAL A 151 -1.35 16.49 -5.43
C VAL A 151 -0.55 17.44 -6.30
N PRO A 152 0.57 17.01 -6.90
CA PRO A 152 1.37 17.85 -7.78
C PRO A 152 0.57 18.35 -8.99
N ASP A 153 0.66 19.63 -9.30
CA ASP A 153 -0.09 20.26 -10.42
C ASP A 153 0.18 19.59 -11.77
N ARG A 154 1.40 19.09 -11.98
CA ARG A 154 1.78 18.33 -13.19
C ARG A 154 0.95 17.07 -13.45
N ARG A 155 0.12 16.62 -12.50
CA ARG A 155 -0.85 15.52 -12.68
C ARG A 155 -2.23 16.02 -13.11
N ARG A 156 -2.47 17.32 -13.02
CA ARG A 156 -3.75 17.96 -13.32
C ARG A 156 -3.66 18.85 -14.54
N ARG A 157 -2.50 19.48 -14.77
CA ARG A 157 -2.26 20.44 -15.83
C ARG A 157 -0.95 20.17 -16.57
N ALA A 158 -0.98 20.40 -17.87
CA ALA A 158 0.22 20.45 -18.71
C ALA A 158 1.02 21.74 -18.41
N PRO A 159 2.30 21.83 -18.85
CA PRO A 159 3.12 23.03 -18.65
C PRO A 159 2.53 24.33 -19.20
N ASP A 160 1.67 24.25 -20.22
CA ASP A 160 0.93 25.36 -20.82
C ASP A 160 -0.37 25.73 -20.07
N GLY A 161 -0.64 25.04 -18.93
CA GLY A 161 -1.79 25.28 -18.06
C GLY A 161 -3.06 24.54 -18.46
N HIS A 162 -3.11 23.87 -19.62
CA HIS A 162 -4.29 23.09 -20.00
C HIS A 162 -4.52 21.88 -19.07
N PRO A 163 -5.80 21.55 -18.76
CA PRO A 163 -6.10 20.40 -17.95
C PRO A 163 -5.68 19.11 -18.67
N LEU A 164 -5.02 18.22 -17.95
CA LEU A 164 -4.68 16.88 -18.46
C LEU A 164 -5.93 15.98 -18.46
N PRO A 165 -6.06 15.08 -19.45
CA PRO A 165 -7.11 14.07 -19.44
C PRO A 165 -6.96 13.19 -18.19
N ARG A 166 -8.10 12.80 -17.61
CA ARG A 166 -8.13 11.87 -16.47
C ARG A 166 -8.05 10.43 -16.97
N PRO A 167 -6.98 9.70 -16.67
CA PRO A 167 -6.92 8.30 -17.04
C PRO A 167 -7.93 7.49 -16.22
N ASP A 168 -8.49 6.45 -16.81
CA ASP A 168 -9.15 5.40 -16.04
C ASP A 168 -8.13 4.45 -15.40
N LEU A 169 -8.61 3.50 -14.61
CA LEU A 169 -7.73 2.54 -13.93
C LEU A 169 -6.94 1.67 -14.92
N ILE A 170 -7.50 1.35 -16.08
CA ILE A 170 -6.82 0.51 -17.08
C ILE A 170 -5.63 1.26 -17.69
N HIS A 171 -5.79 2.54 -17.99
CA HIS A 171 -4.70 3.39 -18.47
C HIS A 171 -3.59 3.52 -17.43
N LEU A 172 -3.94 3.71 -16.16
CA LEU A 172 -2.95 3.78 -15.09
C LEU A 172 -2.19 2.44 -14.96
N VAL A 173 -2.91 1.32 -14.95
CA VAL A 173 -2.33 -0.03 -14.88
C VAL A 173 -1.37 -0.27 -16.07
N HIS A 174 -1.80 0.09 -17.28
CA HIS A 174 -0.95 -0.03 -18.47
C HIS A 174 0.34 0.79 -18.32
N ALA A 175 0.22 2.04 -17.89
CA ALA A 175 1.37 2.92 -17.70
C ALA A 175 2.38 2.33 -16.69
N VAL A 176 1.90 1.90 -15.51
CA VAL A 176 2.76 1.52 -14.38
C VAL A 176 3.21 0.06 -14.39
N LEU A 177 2.47 -0.84 -15.05
CA LEU A 177 2.82 -2.26 -15.09
C LEU A 177 3.26 -2.76 -16.47
N ILE A 178 3.06 -2.00 -17.54
CA ILE A 178 3.42 -2.43 -18.90
C ILE A 178 4.43 -1.47 -19.52
N SER A 179 4.09 -0.17 -19.60
CA SER A 179 4.91 0.79 -20.35
C SER A 179 6.17 1.23 -19.60
N TYR A 180 6.07 1.49 -18.30
CA TYR A 180 7.17 2.02 -17.50
C TYR A 180 8.22 0.96 -17.12
N PRO A 181 7.85 -0.24 -16.59
CA PRO A 181 8.83 -1.21 -16.12
C PRO A 181 9.53 -1.97 -17.24
N ARG A 182 10.70 -2.48 -16.93
CA ARG A 182 11.38 -3.52 -17.71
C ARG A 182 11.44 -4.76 -16.84
N TYR A 183 10.93 -5.86 -17.38
CA TYR A 183 10.87 -7.12 -16.67
C TYR A 183 12.00 -8.05 -17.10
N PHE A 184 12.49 -8.79 -16.13
CA PHE A 184 13.56 -9.75 -16.29
C PHE A 184 13.20 -11.04 -15.56
N ASP A 185 13.20 -12.16 -16.25
CA ASP A 185 12.94 -13.47 -15.64
C ASP A 185 14.22 -13.96 -14.93
N PRO A 186 14.24 -14.06 -13.60
CA PRO A 186 15.42 -14.48 -12.86
C PRO A 186 15.80 -15.95 -13.09
N VAL A 187 14.89 -16.76 -13.65
CA VAL A 187 15.11 -18.18 -13.95
C VAL A 187 15.81 -18.33 -15.30
N SER A 188 15.24 -17.78 -16.37
CA SER A 188 15.85 -17.84 -17.71
C SER A 188 16.98 -16.82 -17.91
N ARG A 189 17.10 -15.82 -17.03
CA ARG A 189 18.04 -14.71 -17.12
C ARG A 189 17.91 -13.91 -18.43
N ARG A 190 16.68 -13.67 -18.85
CA ARG A 190 16.36 -12.92 -20.08
C ARG A 190 15.29 -11.86 -19.81
N PRO A 191 15.26 -10.77 -20.58
CA PRO A 191 14.10 -9.89 -20.62
C PRO A 191 12.82 -10.70 -20.93
N CYS A 192 11.73 -10.33 -20.29
CA CYS A 192 10.46 -11.05 -20.47
C CYS A 192 9.26 -10.09 -20.39
N PRO A 193 8.09 -10.47 -20.89
CA PRO A 193 6.85 -9.73 -20.65
C PRO A 193 6.38 -9.88 -19.20
N PRO A 194 5.54 -8.93 -18.71
CA PRO A 194 5.07 -8.92 -17.32
C PRO A 194 4.32 -10.21 -16.91
N GLU A 195 3.65 -10.87 -17.84
CA GLU A 195 2.91 -12.11 -17.58
C GLU A 195 3.81 -13.22 -17.05
N VAL A 196 5.04 -13.32 -17.58
CA VAL A 196 6.03 -14.29 -17.09
C VAL A 196 6.35 -14.03 -15.65
N VAL A 197 6.55 -12.76 -15.24
CA VAL A 197 6.83 -12.40 -13.84
C VAL A 197 5.64 -12.73 -12.95
N VAL A 198 4.42 -12.45 -13.38
CA VAL A 198 3.21 -12.81 -12.61
C VAL A 198 3.12 -14.31 -12.39
N VAL A 199 3.39 -15.13 -13.42
CA VAL A 199 3.40 -16.60 -13.29
C VAL A 199 4.50 -17.07 -12.32
N ARG A 200 5.71 -16.48 -12.41
CA ARG A 200 6.82 -16.81 -11.49
C ARG A 200 6.47 -16.48 -10.04
N LEU A 201 5.88 -15.31 -9.80
CA LEU A 201 5.49 -14.89 -8.46
C LEU A 201 4.33 -15.72 -7.89
N ALA A 202 3.40 -16.16 -8.74
CA ALA A 202 2.24 -16.95 -8.32
C ALA A 202 2.54 -18.43 -8.08
N HIS A 203 3.38 -19.04 -8.91
CA HIS A 203 3.50 -20.51 -8.98
C HIS A 203 4.93 -21.02 -9.15
N GLY A 204 5.90 -20.13 -9.36
CA GLY A 204 7.26 -20.54 -9.71
C GLY A 204 8.21 -20.59 -8.52
N PRO A 205 9.32 -21.35 -8.62
CA PRO A 205 10.42 -21.22 -7.70
C PRO A 205 11.06 -19.85 -7.90
N LEU A 206 11.02 -19.01 -6.86
CA LEU A 206 11.79 -17.76 -6.85
C LEU A 206 13.22 -18.07 -6.43
N PRO A 207 14.24 -17.55 -7.11
CA PRO A 207 15.62 -17.69 -6.69
C PRO A 207 15.79 -17.11 -5.28
N VAL A 208 16.23 -17.92 -4.35
CA VAL A 208 16.56 -17.44 -3.00
C VAL A 208 17.85 -16.63 -3.09
N PRO A 209 17.89 -15.38 -2.64
CA PRO A 209 19.12 -14.60 -2.62
C PRO A 209 20.22 -15.34 -1.86
N SER A 210 21.43 -15.39 -2.43
CA SER A 210 22.57 -16.01 -1.77
C SER A 210 22.85 -15.35 -0.42
N LEU A 211 23.43 -16.10 0.53
CA LEU A 211 23.83 -15.57 1.85
C LEU A 211 24.66 -14.28 1.73
N ARG A 212 25.51 -14.18 0.72
CA ARG A 212 26.34 -12.99 0.44
C ARG A 212 25.48 -11.78 0.07
N LEU A 213 24.45 -11.94 -0.77
CA LEU A 213 23.52 -10.85 -1.13
C LEU A 213 22.65 -10.42 0.06
N ARG A 214 22.26 -11.36 0.93
CA ARG A 214 21.53 -11.03 2.16
C ARG A 214 22.40 -10.25 3.15
N LEU A 215 23.68 -10.61 3.29
CA LEU A 215 24.65 -9.87 4.10
C LEU A 215 24.91 -8.47 3.56
N LEU A 216 25.12 -8.33 2.24
CA LEU A 216 25.31 -7.03 1.59
C LEU A 216 24.08 -6.13 1.74
N ALA A 217 22.88 -6.66 1.58
CA ALA A 217 21.63 -5.89 1.80
C ALA A 217 21.48 -5.42 3.25
N LYS A 218 21.88 -6.26 4.25
CA LYS A 218 21.93 -5.85 5.66
C LYS A 218 22.96 -4.75 5.92
N LEU A 219 24.13 -4.84 5.31
CA LEU A 219 25.19 -3.83 5.45
C LEU A 219 24.80 -2.50 4.82
N GLN A 220 24.12 -2.51 3.66
CA GLN A 220 23.60 -1.29 3.04
C GLN A 220 22.58 -0.56 3.92
N GLY A 221 21.76 -1.29 4.70
CA GLY A 221 20.82 -0.71 5.64
C GLY A 221 21.46 -0.13 6.92
N ILE A 222 22.76 -0.41 7.16
CA ILE A 222 23.50 0.13 8.32
C ILE A 222 24.24 1.44 7.92
N PHE A 223 24.56 1.62 6.64
CA PHE A 223 25.29 2.77 6.13
C PHE A 223 24.43 3.77 5.32
N ALA A 224 23.11 3.59 5.28
CA ALA A 224 22.14 4.51 4.70
C ALA A 224 21.45 5.33 5.80
#